data_fc6607244a2453bc38d2b31f1e819afb
#
_entry.id   fc6607244a2453bc38d2b31f1e819afb
#
_cell.length_a   1.000
_cell.length_b   1.000
_cell.length_c   1.000
_cell.angle_alpha   90.00
_cell.angle_beta   90.00
_cell.angle_gamma   90.00
#
_symmetry.space_group_name_H-M   'P 1'
#
loop_
_entity.id
_entity.type
_entity.pdbx_description
1 polymer ?
#
loop_
_entity_poly.entity_id
_entity_poly.type
_entity_poly.pdbx_seq_one_letter_code
_entity_poly.pdbx_strand_id
1 'polypeptide(L)'
;HARLAADETFTRRVAPTFRPDKYLEPAAGGWTGLLARLSEVSGCDATTLDGFTEAMENRRAYFKQLGAVSSDHSHRDLGTIILDHDRAASIFDASVAGWATVEEMTLLRRHLFTDQARMASEDGLTMTVHPAVYRNHDAAAFHRFGADIGSDVPVTLEVVDSL
;
A
#
# COMPACT_ATOMS: atom_id res chain seq x y z
N HIS A 1 -3.50 2.98 18.40
CA HIS A 1 -2.27 3.59 18.92
C HIS A 1 -2.55 4.89 19.66
N ALA A 2 -3.24 5.87 19.07
CA ALA A 2 -3.53 7.15 19.73
C ALA A 2 -4.22 6.98 21.10
N ARG A 3 -5.19 6.04 21.22
CA ARG A 3 -5.82 5.73 22.51
C ARG A 3 -4.85 5.14 23.52
N LEU A 4 -3.95 4.23 23.09
CA LEU A 4 -2.93 3.64 23.96
C LEU A 4 -1.89 4.68 24.40
N ALA A 5 -1.52 5.60 23.51
CA ALA A 5 -0.61 6.69 23.84
C ALA A 5 -1.19 7.68 24.85
N ALA A 6 -2.51 7.82 24.90
CA ALA A 6 -3.22 8.67 25.83
C ALA A 6 -3.60 7.96 27.16
N ASP A 7 -3.37 6.65 27.28
CA ASP A 7 -3.67 5.86 28.47
C ASP A 7 -2.47 5.84 29.43
N GLU A 8 -2.52 6.65 30.46
CA GLU A 8 -1.45 6.75 31.47
C GLU A 8 -1.21 5.44 32.25
N THR A 9 -2.16 4.51 32.21
CA THR A 9 -2.01 3.19 32.84
C THR A 9 -1.21 2.22 31.98
N PHE A 10 -1.07 2.51 30.67
CA PHE A 10 -0.35 1.69 29.74
C PHE A 10 1.12 2.05 29.66
N THR A 11 1.96 1.30 30.34
CA THR A 11 3.40 1.62 30.51
C THR A 11 4.30 1.05 29.40
N ARG A 12 3.76 0.31 28.43
CA ARG A 12 4.53 -0.32 27.36
C ARG A 12 4.51 0.54 26.10
N ARG A 13 5.64 0.56 25.38
CA ARG A 13 5.72 1.19 24.07
C ARG A 13 5.08 0.29 23.02
N VAL A 14 4.10 0.81 22.28
CA VAL A 14 3.53 0.19 21.09
C VAL A 14 3.69 1.15 19.93
N ALA A 15 4.53 0.79 18.97
CA ALA A 15 4.74 1.57 17.75
C ALA A 15 3.91 0.95 16.61
N PRO A 16 3.21 1.75 15.79
CA PRO A 16 2.55 1.24 14.60
C PRO A 16 3.57 0.98 13.49
N THR A 17 3.22 0.10 12.54
CA THR A 17 3.91 -0.04 11.26
C THR A 17 3.00 0.53 10.16
N PHE A 18 3.55 1.34 9.26
CA PHE A 18 2.79 1.86 8.13
C PHE A 18 2.67 0.80 7.04
N ARG A 19 1.45 0.39 6.72
CA ARG A 19 1.19 -0.68 5.74
C ARG A 19 0.16 -0.23 4.69
N PRO A 20 0.62 0.31 3.55
CA PRO A 20 -0.26 0.88 2.52
C PRO A 20 -0.70 -0.12 1.44
N ASP A 21 -0.36 -1.40 1.51
CA ASP A 21 -0.51 -2.39 0.43
C ASP A 21 -1.81 -2.27 -0.38
N LYS A 22 -2.95 -2.20 0.30
CA LYS A 22 -4.28 -2.15 -0.34
C LYS A 22 -4.48 -0.91 -1.21
N TYR A 23 -3.79 0.18 -0.89
CA TYR A 23 -3.87 1.43 -1.64
C TYR A 23 -3.00 1.40 -2.91
N LEU A 24 -2.01 0.50 -2.95
CA LEU A 24 -1.09 0.34 -4.08
C LEU A 24 -1.59 -0.70 -5.11
N GLU A 25 -2.78 -1.25 -4.94
CA GLU A 25 -3.32 -2.32 -5.78
C GLU A 25 -4.54 -1.85 -6.60
N PRO A 26 -4.35 -1.08 -7.69
CA PRO A 26 -5.45 -0.51 -8.48
C PRO A 26 -6.35 -1.57 -9.12
N ALA A 27 -5.84 -2.78 -9.35
CA ALA A 27 -6.61 -3.91 -9.86
C ALA A 27 -7.53 -4.57 -8.81
N ALA A 28 -7.39 -4.22 -7.53
CA ALA A 28 -8.20 -4.82 -6.47
C ALA A 28 -9.61 -4.23 -6.44
N GLY A 29 -10.60 -5.10 -6.28
CA GLY A 29 -12.00 -4.66 -6.11
C GLY A 29 -12.15 -3.69 -4.94
N GLY A 30 -12.85 -2.57 -5.17
CA GLY A 30 -13.10 -1.55 -4.13
C GLY A 30 -11.97 -0.55 -3.94
N TRP A 31 -10.96 -0.52 -4.82
CA TRP A 31 -9.84 0.41 -4.72
C TRP A 31 -10.28 1.88 -4.67
N THR A 32 -11.24 2.30 -5.51
CA THR A 32 -11.79 3.67 -5.50
C THR A 32 -12.43 4.03 -4.15
N GLY A 33 -13.06 3.08 -3.48
CA GLY A 33 -13.57 3.27 -2.13
C GLY A 33 -12.44 3.48 -1.08
N LEU A 34 -11.28 2.85 -1.28
CA LEU A 34 -10.10 3.09 -0.46
C LEU A 34 -9.53 4.50 -0.71
N LEU A 35 -9.50 4.97 -1.97
CA LEU A 35 -9.07 6.34 -2.29
C LEU A 35 -9.98 7.38 -1.62
N ALA A 36 -11.30 7.19 -1.68
CA ALA A 36 -12.25 8.07 -1.00
C ALA A 36 -11.99 8.10 0.53
N ARG A 37 -11.74 6.93 1.12
CA ARG A 37 -11.38 6.83 2.54
C ARG A 37 -10.04 7.50 2.85
N LEU A 38 -9.06 7.37 1.96
CA LEU A 38 -7.77 8.03 2.11
C LEU A 38 -7.93 9.56 2.06
N SER A 39 -8.74 10.07 1.12
CA SER A 39 -9.05 11.49 1.04
C SER A 39 -9.67 12.03 2.34
N GLU A 40 -10.64 11.32 2.90
CA GLU A 40 -11.28 11.71 4.18
C GLU A 40 -10.27 11.84 5.34
N VAL A 41 -9.34 10.89 5.45
CA VAL A 41 -8.43 10.85 6.61
C VAL A 41 -7.17 11.68 6.43
N SER A 42 -6.80 12.04 5.19
CA SER A 42 -5.62 12.86 4.88
C SER A 42 -5.97 14.32 4.65
N GLY A 43 -7.19 14.61 4.21
CA GLY A 43 -7.60 15.94 3.73
C GLY A 43 -7.09 16.28 2.32
N CYS A 44 -6.49 15.31 1.61
CA CYS A 44 -5.99 15.46 0.24
C CYS A 44 -6.94 14.78 -0.75
N ASP A 45 -6.97 15.22 -2.00
CA ASP A 45 -7.76 14.55 -3.05
C ASP A 45 -7.01 13.33 -3.60
N ALA A 46 -7.15 12.19 -2.94
CA ALA A 46 -6.48 10.96 -3.35
C ALA A 46 -7.08 10.32 -4.63
N THR A 47 -7.98 10.97 -5.33
CA THR A 47 -8.50 10.50 -6.63
C THR A 47 -7.65 10.95 -7.81
N THR A 48 -6.63 11.76 -7.58
CA THR A 48 -5.58 12.14 -8.52
C THR A 48 -4.23 11.56 -8.07
N LEU A 49 -3.27 11.37 -8.98
CA LEU A 49 -1.94 10.85 -8.63
C LEU A 49 -1.23 11.75 -7.62
N ASP A 50 -1.23 13.06 -7.85
CA ASP A 50 -0.55 14.02 -6.97
C ASP A 50 -1.19 14.04 -5.58
N GLY A 51 -2.52 14.12 -5.53
CA GLY A 51 -3.23 14.09 -4.26
C GLY A 51 -3.12 12.76 -3.52
N PHE A 52 -3.01 11.64 -4.24
CA PHE A 52 -2.69 10.33 -3.67
C PHE A 52 -1.29 10.32 -3.02
N THR A 53 -0.29 10.85 -3.75
CA THR A 53 1.09 10.95 -3.26
C THR A 53 1.15 11.81 -1.99
N GLU A 54 0.54 12.99 -2.02
CA GLU A 54 0.43 13.88 -0.85
C GLU A 54 -0.30 13.20 0.32
N ALA A 55 -1.37 12.48 0.04
CA ALA A 55 -2.11 11.73 1.06
C ALA A 55 -1.25 10.63 1.71
N MET A 56 -0.44 9.91 0.92
CA MET A 56 0.48 8.91 1.45
C MET A 56 1.55 9.55 2.34
N GLU A 57 2.17 10.64 1.93
CA GLU A 57 3.15 11.38 2.72
C GLU A 57 2.54 11.89 4.03
N ASN A 58 1.33 12.45 3.97
CA ASN A 58 0.56 12.88 5.15
C ASN A 58 0.34 11.71 6.13
N ARG A 59 -0.08 10.53 5.63
CA ARG A 59 -0.32 9.36 6.47
C ARG A 59 0.96 8.80 7.07
N ARG A 60 2.06 8.79 6.33
CA ARG A 60 3.39 8.40 6.83
C ARG A 60 3.83 9.33 7.97
N ALA A 61 3.70 10.64 7.78
CA ALA A 61 4.00 11.63 8.82
C ALA A 61 3.15 11.41 10.09
N TYR A 62 1.85 11.15 9.94
CA TYR A 62 0.97 10.82 11.07
C TYR A 62 1.42 9.56 11.82
N PHE A 63 1.79 8.49 11.11
CA PHE A 63 2.28 7.26 11.74
C PHE A 63 3.60 7.49 12.47
N LYS A 64 4.50 8.31 11.93
CA LYS A 64 5.75 8.71 12.60
C LYS A 64 5.49 9.47 13.89
N GLN A 65 4.52 10.38 13.91
CA GLN A 65 4.10 11.07 15.14
C GLN A 65 3.62 10.10 16.23
N LEU A 66 3.07 8.96 15.83
CA LEU A 66 2.67 7.86 16.74
C LEU A 66 3.82 6.90 17.07
N GLY A 67 5.05 7.20 16.62
CA GLY A 67 6.25 6.42 16.92
C GLY A 67 6.57 5.31 15.94
N ALA A 68 5.98 5.30 14.73
CA ALA A 68 6.36 4.36 13.67
C ALA A 68 7.83 4.54 13.29
N VAL A 69 8.51 3.42 13.05
CA VAL A 69 9.91 3.35 12.60
C VAL A 69 10.07 2.56 11.31
N SER A 70 8.99 1.94 10.85
CA SER A 70 8.99 1.10 9.65
C SER A 70 7.71 1.22 8.84
N SER A 71 7.84 0.95 7.55
CA SER A 71 6.73 0.55 6.66
C SER A 71 6.87 -0.93 6.32
N ASP A 72 5.75 -1.57 5.96
CA ASP A 72 5.70 -2.99 5.66
C ASP A 72 4.91 -3.22 4.37
N HIS A 73 5.46 -4.03 3.46
CA HIS A 73 4.92 -4.24 2.12
C HIS A 73 4.88 -5.72 1.76
N SER A 74 3.69 -6.20 1.37
CA SER A 74 3.43 -7.58 0.98
C SER A 74 2.69 -7.62 -0.35
N HIS A 75 3.44 -7.55 -1.44
CA HIS A 75 2.90 -7.62 -2.80
C HIS A 75 3.15 -9.00 -3.43
N ARG A 76 2.39 -9.31 -4.48
CA ARG A 76 2.55 -10.57 -5.22
C ARG A 76 3.91 -10.66 -5.92
N ASP A 77 4.41 -9.54 -6.43
CA ASP A 77 5.74 -9.41 -7.03
C ASP A 77 6.42 -8.12 -6.54
N LEU A 78 7.74 -8.04 -6.67
CA LEU A 78 8.57 -6.90 -6.32
C LEU A 78 8.91 -6.00 -7.51
N GLY A 79 8.22 -6.17 -8.64
CA GLY A 79 8.51 -5.36 -9.81
C GLY A 79 8.48 -3.87 -9.50
N THR A 80 9.55 -3.19 -9.87
CA THR A 80 9.73 -1.74 -9.72
C THR A 80 9.78 -1.07 -11.08
N ILE A 81 9.27 0.13 -11.18
CA ILE A 81 9.37 0.99 -12.37
C ILE A 81 9.19 2.45 -11.97
N ILE A 82 9.90 3.32 -12.65
CA ILE A 82 9.66 4.77 -12.59
C ILE A 82 9.03 5.17 -13.92
N LEU A 83 7.75 5.52 -13.89
CA LEU A 83 7.06 6.13 -15.02
C LEU A 83 7.30 7.64 -14.98
N ASP A 84 7.29 8.28 -16.14
CA ASP A 84 7.14 9.74 -16.18
C ASP A 84 5.78 10.14 -15.59
N HIS A 85 5.72 11.36 -15.05
CA HIS A 85 4.55 11.83 -14.30
C HIS A 85 3.27 11.81 -15.14
N ASP A 86 3.32 12.28 -16.39
CA ASP A 86 2.12 12.36 -17.23
C ASP A 86 1.58 10.97 -17.55
N ARG A 87 2.47 10.00 -17.80
CA ARG A 87 2.08 8.60 -18.03
C ARG A 87 1.50 7.97 -16.77
N ALA A 88 2.12 8.17 -15.61
CA ALA A 88 1.63 7.66 -14.34
C ALA A 88 0.25 8.25 -14.00
N ALA A 89 0.08 9.57 -14.15
CA ALA A 89 -1.20 10.26 -13.93
C ALA A 89 -2.28 9.75 -14.89
N SER A 90 -1.97 9.60 -16.18
CA SER A 90 -2.92 9.07 -17.16
C SER A 90 -3.41 7.67 -16.80
N ILE A 91 -2.52 6.77 -16.35
CA ILE A 91 -2.90 5.42 -15.92
C ILE A 91 -3.68 5.46 -14.61
N PHE A 92 -3.32 6.35 -13.70
CA PHE A 92 -4.02 6.54 -12.43
C PHE A 92 -5.48 6.96 -12.68
N ASP A 93 -5.70 7.98 -13.51
CA ASP A 93 -7.02 8.46 -13.89
C ASP A 93 -7.85 7.37 -14.58
N ALA A 94 -7.23 6.63 -15.52
CA ALA A 94 -7.86 5.49 -16.18
C ALA A 94 -8.26 4.39 -15.19
N SER A 95 -7.43 4.14 -14.16
CA SER A 95 -7.71 3.15 -13.10
C SER A 95 -8.86 3.60 -12.22
N VAL A 96 -8.90 4.88 -11.84
CA VAL A 96 -10.01 5.47 -11.08
C VAL A 96 -11.33 5.41 -11.87
N ALA A 97 -11.27 5.68 -13.18
CA ALA A 97 -12.42 5.63 -14.07
C ALA A 97 -12.85 4.18 -14.44
N GLY A 98 -12.05 3.17 -14.14
CA GLY A 98 -12.37 1.76 -14.36
C GLY A 98 -12.14 1.25 -15.79
N TRP A 99 -11.29 1.90 -16.57
CA TRP A 99 -10.98 1.54 -17.97
C TRP A 99 -9.50 1.23 -18.23
N ALA A 100 -8.64 1.34 -17.22
CA ALA A 100 -7.25 0.90 -17.35
C ALA A 100 -7.15 -0.62 -17.63
N THR A 101 -6.21 -1.00 -18.48
CA THR A 101 -5.91 -2.42 -18.72
C THR A 101 -5.21 -3.05 -17.51
N VAL A 102 -5.19 -4.38 -17.46
CA VAL A 102 -4.46 -5.12 -16.39
C VAL A 102 -2.97 -4.81 -16.42
N GLU A 103 -2.40 -4.66 -17.62
CA GLU A 103 -1.00 -4.29 -17.83
C GLU A 103 -0.71 -2.87 -17.29
N GLU A 104 -1.58 -1.92 -17.57
CA GLU A 104 -1.47 -0.54 -17.07
C GLU A 104 -1.58 -0.50 -15.55
N MET A 105 -2.55 -1.18 -14.97
CA MET A 105 -2.69 -1.28 -13.51
C MET A 105 -1.47 -1.95 -12.85
N THR A 106 -0.84 -2.91 -13.52
CA THR A 106 0.41 -3.54 -13.06
C THR A 106 1.58 -2.55 -13.09
N LEU A 107 1.72 -1.75 -14.15
CA LEU A 107 2.73 -0.70 -14.25
C LEU A 107 2.53 0.37 -13.17
N LEU A 108 1.28 0.80 -12.97
CA LEU A 108 0.94 1.78 -11.93
C LEU A 108 1.29 1.23 -10.54
N ARG A 109 0.90 -0.01 -10.21
CA ARG A 109 1.25 -0.63 -8.93
C ARG A 109 2.76 -0.61 -8.67
N ARG A 110 3.55 -0.98 -9.68
CA ARG A 110 5.02 -0.99 -9.59
C ARG A 110 5.60 0.40 -9.41
N HIS A 111 5.05 1.39 -10.10
CA HIS A 111 5.40 2.81 -9.92
C HIS A 111 5.10 3.29 -8.50
N LEU A 112 3.88 3.07 -8.02
CA LEU A 112 3.46 3.44 -6.67
C LEU A 112 4.29 2.73 -5.58
N PHE A 113 4.67 1.47 -5.81
CA PHE A 113 5.57 0.74 -4.91
C PHE A 113 6.98 1.34 -4.89
N THR A 114 7.52 1.72 -6.06
CA THR A 114 8.80 2.42 -6.16
C THR A 114 8.75 3.78 -5.44
N ASP A 115 7.63 4.48 -5.53
CA ASP A 115 7.44 5.76 -4.84
C ASP A 115 7.41 5.59 -3.30
N GLN A 116 6.93 4.45 -2.77
CA GLN A 116 7.06 4.15 -1.35
C GLN A 116 8.53 3.99 -0.91
N ALA A 117 9.40 3.48 -1.77
CA ALA A 117 10.84 3.41 -1.49
C ALA A 117 11.49 4.81 -1.49
N ARG A 118 11.09 5.71 -2.41
CA ARG A 118 11.48 7.12 -2.39
C ARG A 118 11.07 7.76 -1.06
N MET A 119 9.79 7.67 -0.70
CA MET A 119 9.27 8.22 0.56
C MET A 119 10.02 7.66 1.78
N ALA A 120 10.35 6.36 1.79
CA ALA A 120 11.09 5.74 2.88
C ALA A 120 12.51 6.31 3.02
N SER A 121 13.16 6.62 1.89
CA SER A 121 14.47 7.25 1.88
C SER A 121 14.44 8.70 2.40
N GLU A 122 13.34 9.41 2.14
CA GLU A 122 13.16 10.81 2.55
C GLU A 122 12.73 10.95 4.02
N ASP A 123 11.82 10.09 4.47
CA ASP A 123 11.25 10.18 5.82
C ASP A 123 11.93 9.30 6.87
N GLY A 124 12.83 8.38 6.42
CA GLY A 124 13.63 7.52 7.29
C GLY A 124 12.85 6.34 7.90
N LEU A 125 11.65 6.00 7.41
CA LEU A 125 11.00 4.76 7.79
C LEU A 125 11.71 3.57 7.14
N THR A 126 12.14 2.60 7.94
CA THR A 126 12.71 1.36 7.39
C THR A 126 11.65 0.62 6.58
N MET A 127 11.90 0.46 5.28
CA MET A 127 10.99 -0.27 4.39
C MET A 127 11.27 -1.77 4.49
N THR A 128 10.30 -2.53 5.01
CA THR A 128 10.34 -4.00 5.02
C THR A 128 9.49 -4.54 3.89
N VAL A 129 9.97 -5.59 3.23
CA VAL A 129 9.29 -6.19 2.08
C VAL A 129 9.26 -7.70 2.28
N HIS A 130 8.06 -8.30 2.22
CA HIS A 130 7.87 -9.74 2.32
C HIS A 130 6.91 -10.24 1.22
N PRO A 131 7.40 -10.35 -0.01
CA PRO A 131 6.63 -10.74 -1.19
C PRO A 131 6.44 -12.27 -1.25
N ALA A 132 5.96 -12.73 -2.39
CA ALA A 132 5.88 -14.15 -2.72
C ALA A 132 4.84 -14.93 -1.92
N VAL A 133 3.70 -14.30 -1.62
CA VAL A 133 2.57 -14.98 -0.99
C VAL A 133 1.35 -14.92 -1.90
N TYR A 134 0.82 -16.09 -2.26
CA TYR A 134 -0.50 -16.21 -2.89
C TYR A 134 -1.55 -16.35 -1.78
N ARG A 135 -2.25 -15.26 -1.54
CA ARG A 135 -3.22 -15.20 -0.44
C ARG A 135 -4.55 -15.83 -0.82
N ASN A 136 -5.20 -16.41 0.20
CA ASN A 136 -6.55 -16.98 0.08
C ASN A 136 -6.66 -17.99 -1.07
N HIS A 137 -5.66 -18.87 -1.24
CA HIS A 137 -5.61 -19.83 -2.35
C HIS A 137 -6.76 -20.84 -2.31
N ASP A 138 -7.29 -21.16 -1.13
CA ASP A 138 -8.49 -21.96 -0.95
C ASP A 138 -9.74 -21.08 -1.09
N ALA A 139 -10.32 -21.09 -2.30
CA ALA A 139 -11.50 -20.29 -2.61
C ALA A 139 -12.73 -20.68 -1.77
N ALA A 140 -12.87 -21.94 -1.39
CA ALA A 140 -14.01 -22.41 -0.58
C ALA A 140 -13.87 -21.90 0.86
N ALA A 141 -12.66 -21.99 1.43
CA ALA A 141 -12.36 -21.44 2.74
C ALA A 141 -12.53 -19.92 2.77
N PHE A 142 -12.01 -19.21 1.75
CA PHE A 142 -12.18 -17.76 1.62
C PHE A 142 -13.65 -17.34 1.55
N HIS A 143 -14.46 -18.05 0.74
CA HIS A 143 -15.89 -17.76 0.61
C HIS A 143 -16.63 -17.96 1.95
N ARG A 144 -16.24 -18.96 2.74
CA ARG A 144 -16.90 -19.31 3.99
C ARG A 144 -16.47 -18.44 5.18
N PHE A 145 -15.20 -18.09 5.26
CA PHE A 145 -14.61 -17.50 6.46
C PHE A 145 -13.94 -16.13 6.22
N GLY A 146 -13.77 -15.70 4.98
CA GLY A 146 -13.06 -14.46 4.63
C GLY A 146 -11.55 -14.63 4.55
N ALA A 147 -10.85 -13.49 4.59
CA ALA A 147 -9.39 -13.43 4.52
C ALA A 147 -8.73 -13.78 5.87
N ASP A 148 -7.42 -14.01 5.82
CA ASP A 148 -6.53 -14.16 6.98
C ASP A 148 -6.85 -15.38 7.88
N ILE A 149 -7.30 -16.46 7.28
CA ILE A 149 -7.62 -17.73 7.96
C ILE A 149 -6.54 -18.81 7.79
N GLY A 150 -5.35 -18.44 7.29
CA GLY A 150 -4.24 -19.39 7.08
C GLY A 150 -4.25 -20.11 5.73
N SER A 151 -5.08 -19.68 4.77
CA SER A 151 -5.12 -20.24 3.41
C SER A 151 -4.14 -19.54 2.46
N ASP A 152 -2.94 -19.21 2.94
CA ASP A 152 -1.90 -18.56 2.15
C ASP A 152 -0.81 -19.57 1.82
N VAL A 153 -0.30 -19.51 0.58
CA VAL A 153 0.80 -20.39 0.15
C VAL A 153 1.96 -19.56 -0.39
N PRO A 154 3.21 -19.99 -0.15
CA PRO A 154 4.36 -19.35 -0.77
C PRO A 154 4.36 -19.62 -2.28
N VAL A 155 4.80 -18.64 -3.05
CA VAL A 155 5.04 -18.77 -4.49
C VAL A 155 6.50 -18.45 -4.80
N THR A 156 7.02 -19.03 -5.87
CA THR A 156 8.36 -18.70 -6.35
C THR A 156 8.38 -17.26 -6.86
N LEU A 157 9.38 -16.50 -6.44
CA LEU A 157 9.61 -15.13 -6.86
C LEU A 157 11.06 -14.94 -7.25
N GLU A 158 11.28 -14.36 -8.43
CA GLU A 158 12.57 -13.80 -8.80
C GLU A 158 12.72 -12.42 -8.17
N VAL A 159 13.68 -12.29 -7.25
CA VAL A 159 13.86 -11.04 -6.48
C VAL A 159 14.81 -10.09 -7.21
N VAL A 160 15.91 -10.60 -7.75
CA VAL A 160 17.00 -9.78 -8.31
C VAL A 160 16.55 -9.07 -9.58
N ASP A 161 15.89 -9.80 -10.49
CA ASP A 161 15.42 -9.24 -11.76
C ASP A 161 14.14 -8.39 -11.59
N SER A 162 13.54 -8.42 -10.40
CA SER A 162 12.32 -7.64 -10.08
C SER A 162 12.63 -6.25 -9.52
N LEU A 163 13.83 -6.03 -8.98
CA LEU A 163 14.27 -4.77 -8.39
C LEU A 163 15.03 -3.93 -9.41
#